data_324d43935ee80844177bbf9b3672e83d
#
_entry.id   324d43935ee80844177bbf9b3672e83d
#
_cell.length_a   1.000
_cell.length_b   1.000
_cell.length_c   1.000
_cell.angle_alpha   90.00
_cell.angle_beta   90.00
_cell.angle_gamma   90.00
#
_symmetry.space_group_name_H-M   'P 1'
#
loop_
_entity.id
_entity.type
_entity.pdbx_description
1 polymer ?
#
loop_
_entity_poly.entity_id
_entity_poly.type
_entity_poly.pdbx_seq_one_letter_code
_entity_poly.pdbx_strand_id
1 'polypeptide(L)'
;MLGKMGLKPFSIYEITELTHGEPDSPRIVSFKMRPVDGQKFDFVPGMFSSLFLKPEDKLFRSYSIASSPNEDHMEFMIEMINGKFTSLLANLKVGDEIYVSEPRGAFTYQPDSQHSDLFLAAGIGIAPFFSMLRFLRSRNLKRNIYLFYSIKHKEDIVNSSELQSYEDIGLKLVYTVTRDHGDNNWNGERGRINMQMIKNHVEDFASSTVYLCGGIKFVKDIVEELKSEGIKDEQIKRDIWGE
;
A
#
# COMPACT_ATOMS: atom_id res chain seq x y z
N MET A 1 -1.07 29.86 -0.92
CA MET A 1 -1.34 29.69 -2.36
C MET A 1 -1.00 28.24 -2.71
N LEU A 2 -2.00 27.36 -2.85
CA LEU A 2 -1.80 26.05 -3.45
C LEU A 2 -1.46 26.31 -4.91
N GLY A 3 -0.17 26.21 -5.27
CA GLY A 3 0.25 26.25 -6.66
C GLY A 3 -0.60 25.23 -7.43
N LYS A 4 -0.98 25.52 -8.66
CA LYS A 4 -1.78 24.66 -9.51
C LYS A 4 -1.16 23.26 -9.52
N MET A 5 -1.66 22.36 -8.67
CA MET A 5 -1.41 20.93 -8.82
C MET A 5 -2.01 20.57 -10.17
N GLY A 6 -1.21 20.03 -11.09
CA GLY A 6 -1.74 19.55 -12.35
C GLY A 6 -2.82 18.50 -12.06
N LEU A 7 -4.10 18.90 -12.19
CA LEU A 7 -5.24 18.01 -11.98
C LEU A 7 -5.70 17.50 -13.34
N LYS A 8 -5.96 16.21 -13.43
CA LYS A 8 -6.60 15.58 -14.59
C LYS A 8 -7.90 14.89 -14.18
N PRO A 9 -8.95 14.94 -15.02
CA PRO A 9 -10.14 14.14 -14.81
C PRO A 9 -9.87 12.67 -15.16
N PHE A 10 -10.34 11.79 -14.27
CA PHE A 10 -10.33 10.34 -14.43
C PHE A 10 -11.75 9.81 -14.29
N SER A 11 -12.17 8.91 -15.15
CA SER A 11 -13.44 8.20 -15.04
C SER A 11 -13.23 6.86 -14.33
N ILE A 12 -14.06 6.60 -13.32
CA ILE A 12 -14.07 5.36 -12.57
C ILE A 12 -14.70 4.26 -13.45
N TYR A 13 -13.98 3.17 -13.70
CA TYR A 13 -14.51 2.06 -14.49
C TYR A 13 -14.74 0.79 -13.66
N GLU A 14 -14.19 0.72 -12.45
CA GLU A 14 -14.38 -0.40 -11.53
C GLU A 14 -14.31 0.07 -10.08
N ILE A 15 -15.25 -0.41 -9.28
CA ILE A 15 -15.27 -0.23 -7.82
C ILE A 15 -15.43 -1.62 -7.21
N THR A 16 -14.47 -2.04 -6.40
CA THR A 16 -14.48 -3.38 -5.77
C THR A 16 -14.30 -3.26 -4.26
N GLU A 17 -15.20 -3.86 -3.50
CA GLU A 17 -15.04 -4.00 -2.06
C GLU A 17 -14.06 -5.12 -1.77
N LEU A 18 -12.94 -4.79 -1.13
CA LEU A 18 -11.85 -5.73 -0.85
C LEU A 18 -11.99 -6.37 0.54
N THR A 19 -12.54 -5.63 1.51
CA THR A 19 -12.90 -6.11 2.84
C THR A 19 -14.24 -5.51 3.28
N HIS A 20 -15.02 -6.22 4.09
CA HIS A 20 -16.43 -5.88 4.31
C HIS A 20 -16.72 -4.94 5.48
N GLY A 21 -15.71 -4.58 6.29
CA GLY A 21 -15.89 -3.63 7.39
C GLY A 21 -16.73 -4.19 8.55
N GLU A 22 -16.54 -5.44 8.90
CA GLU A 22 -17.13 -6.06 10.09
C GLU A 22 -16.72 -5.28 11.36
N PRO A 23 -17.42 -5.45 12.49
CA PRO A 23 -17.01 -4.81 13.72
C PRO A 23 -15.53 -5.03 13.97
N ASP A 24 -14.77 -3.95 14.18
CA ASP A 24 -13.30 -3.92 14.34
C ASP A 24 -12.45 -4.19 13.09
N SER A 25 -13.02 -4.56 11.95
CA SER A 25 -12.33 -4.72 10.67
C SER A 25 -12.47 -3.48 9.79
N PRO A 26 -11.45 -3.12 9.00
CA PRO A 26 -11.55 -1.99 8.08
C PRO A 26 -12.42 -2.38 6.88
N ARG A 27 -13.24 -1.45 6.40
CA ARG A 27 -13.85 -1.54 5.08
C ARG A 27 -12.91 -0.90 4.06
N ILE A 28 -12.34 -1.70 3.17
CA ILE A 28 -11.42 -1.26 2.12
C ILE A 28 -12.08 -1.42 0.76
N VAL A 29 -12.05 -0.34 -0.03
CA VAL A 29 -12.61 -0.31 -1.38
C VAL A 29 -11.51 0.08 -2.36
N SER A 30 -11.41 -0.66 -3.45
CA SER A 30 -10.58 -0.33 -4.61
C SER A 30 -11.37 0.50 -5.62
N PHE A 31 -10.78 1.60 -6.06
CA PHE A 31 -11.26 2.42 -7.16
C PHE A 31 -10.23 2.35 -8.30
N LYS A 32 -10.64 1.75 -9.44
CA LYS A 32 -9.83 1.78 -10.65
C LYS A 32 -10.40 2.80 -11.61
N MET A 33 -9.53 3.65 -12.14
CA MET A 33 -9.94 4.77 -12.97
C MET A 33 -8.98 5.02 -14.13
N ARG A 34 -9.51 5.49 -15.25
CA ARG A 34 -8.74 5.85 -16.44
C ARG A 34 -8.82 7.35 -16.72
N PRO A 35 -7.74 7.95 -17.22
CA PRO A 35 -7.76 9.36 -17.59
C PRO A 35 -8.77 9.59 -18.73
N VAL A 36 -9.57 10.64 -18.62
CA VAL A 36 -10.59 10.98 -19.63
C VAL A 36 -9.93 11.37 -20.96
N ASP A 37 -8.75 11.97 -20.92
CA ASP A 37 -7.97 12.34 -22.12
C ASP A 37 -7.10 11.19 -22.66
N GLY A 38 -7.17 9.99 -22.08
CA GLY A 38 -6.36 8.84 -22.44
C GLY A 38 -4.88 8.91 -22.00
N GLN A 39 -4.47 9.99 -21.33
CA GLN A 39 -3.09 10.23 -20.92
C GLN A 39 -2.97 10.21 -19.39
N LYS A 40 -2.61 9.06 -18.80
CA LYS A 40 -2.33 9.00 -17.38
C LYS A 40 -1.01 9.71 -17.03
N PHE A 41 -0.83 9.96 -15.75
CA PHE A 41 0.44 10.46 -15.24
C PHE A 41 1.51 9.36 -15.24
N ASP A 42 2.74 9.74 -15.53
CA ASP A 42 3.90 8.91 -15.22
C ASP A 42 4.18 8.95 -13.72
N PHE A 43 4.55 7.82 -13.16
CA PHE A 43 4.91 7.73 -11.74
C PHE A 43 5.87 6.57 -11.47
N VAL A 44 6.50 6.61 -10.30
CA VAL A 44 7.34 5.54 -9.78
C VAL A 44 6.54 4.77 -8.72
N PRO A 45 6.60 3.41 -8.68
CA PRO A 45 5.90 2.64 -7.67
C PRO A 45 6.19 3.13 -6.25
N GLY A 46 5.14 3.25 -5.44
CA GLY A 46 5.21 3.81 -4.09
C GLY A 46 4.79 5.28 -3.97
N MET A 47 4.70 6.02 -5.09
CA MET A 47 4.15 7.38 -5.09
C MET A 47 2.66 7.40 -4.74
N PHE A 48 2.18 8.57 -4.35
CA PHE A 48 0.78 8.85 -4.06
C PHE A 48 0.23 9.98 -4.96
N SER A 49 -1.09 10.07 -5.07
CA SER A 49 -1.80 11.20 -5.67
C SER A 49 -2.90 11.69 -4.74
N SER A 50 -3.26 12.95 -4.89
CA SER A 50 -4.41 13.53 -4.19
C SER A 50 -5.65 13.41 -5.06
N LEU A 51 -6.76 12.97 -4.46
CA LEU A 51 -8.06 12.85 -5.10
C LEU A 51 -8.95 14.01 -4.71
N PHE A 52 -9.64 14.59 -5.70
CA PHE A 52 -10.59 15.70 -5.56
C PHE A 52 -11.89 15.32 -6.26
N LEU A 53 -13.03 15.63 -5.67
CA LEU A 53 -14.33 15.38 -6.34
C LEU A 53 -14.59 16.41 -7.45
N LYS A 54 -14.13 17.66 -7.25
CA LYS A 54 -14.15 18.73 -8.24
C LYS A 54 -12.82 19.48 -8.22
N PRO A 55 -12.38 20.06 -9.33
CA PRO A 55 -11.08 20.71 -9.42
C PRO A 55 -10.93 21.94 -8.50
N GLU A 56 -12.02 22.60 -8.14
CA GLU A 56 -12.05 23.74 -7.23
C GLU A 56 -12.15 23.38 -5.75
N ASP A 57 -12.33 22.09 -5.41
CA ASP A 57 -12.55 21.66 -4.04
C ASP A 57 -11.31 21.91 -3.18
N LYS A 58 -11.57 22.36 -1.94
CA LYS A 58 -10.56 22.45 -0.90
C LYS A 58 -10.43 21.14 -0.09
N LEU A 59 -11.44 20.27 -0.20
CA LEU A 59 -11.47 18.98 0.44
C LEU A 59 -10.88 17.95 -0.51
N PHE A 60 -9.72 17.42 -0.16
CA PHE A 60 -9.05 16.32 -0.86
C PHE A 60 -8.36 15.38 0.12
N ARG A 61 -7.97 14.21 -0.33
CA ARG A 61 -7.12 13.28 0.40
C ARG A 61 -6.10 12.65 -0.54
N SER A 62 -4.94 12.36 0.03
CA SER A 62 -3.85 11.69 -0.69
C SER A 62 -3.89 10.20 -0.40
N TYR A 63 -3.69 9.40 -1.44
CA TYR A 63 -3.67 7.95 -1.35
C TYR A 63 -2.51 7.39 -2.18
N SER A 64 -1.85 6.38 -1.65
CA SER A 64 -0.82 5.65 -2.39
C SER A 64 -1.42 5.00 -3.63
N ILE A 65 -0.70 5.08 -4.75
CA ILE A 65 -1.11 4.44 -6.01
C ILE A 65 -0.84 2.95 -5.87
N ALA A 66 -1.86 2.12 -6.08
CA ALA A 66 -1.77 0.66 -5.98
C ALA A 66 -1.53 -0.02 -7.33
N SER A 67 -1.88 0.64 -8.45
CA SER A 67 -1.57 0.14 -9.79
C SER A 67 -0.09 0.23 -10.14
N SER A 68 0.36 -0.58 -11.10
CA SER A 68 1.69 -0.43 -11.70
C SER A 68 1.75 0.77 -12.64
N PRO A 69 2.92 1.46 -12.77
CA PRO A 69 3.12 2.45 -13.83
C PRO A 69 2.89 1.89 -15.24
N ASN A 70 3.02 0.59 -15.43
CA ASN A 70 2.87 -0.06 -16.74
C ASN A 70 1.41 -0.43 -17.08
N GLU A 71 0.47 -0.27 -16.13
CA GLU A 71 -0.97 -0.46 -16.39
C GLU A 71 -1.58 0.80 -17.02
N ASP A 72 -2.69 0.64 -17.74
CA ASP A 72 -3.39 1.72 -18.45
C ASP A 72 -4.31 2.57 -17.55
N HIS A 73 -4.35 2.26 -16.27
CA HIS A 73 -5.22 2.86 -15.26
C HIS A 73 -4.45 3.26 -14.01
N MET A 74 -5.11 4.00 -13.13
CA MET A 74 -4.69 4.22 -11.75
C MET A 74 -5.67 3.53 -10.81
N GLU A 75 -5.13 2.84 -9.81
CA GLU A 75 -5.90 2.19 -8.74
C GLU A 75 -5.54 2.80 -7.40
N PHE A 76 -6.57 3.04 -6.60
CA PHE A 76 -6.45 3.49 -5.21
C PHE A 76 -7.25 2.55 -4.31
N MET A 77 -6.57 1.93 -3.35
CA MET A 77 -7.20 1.15 -2.29
C MET A 77 -7.42 2.07 -1.11
N ILE A 78 -8.66 2.24 -0.69
CA ILE A 78 -9.06 3.26 0.28
C ILE A 78 -9.80 2.63 1.45
N GLU A 79 -9.31 2.87 2.66
CA GLU A 79 -10.04 2.55 3.89
C GLU A 79 -11.17 3.55 4.10
N MET A 80 -12.40 3.06 4.20
CA MET A 80 -13.61 3.86 4.29
C MET A 80 -13.93 4.18 5.76
N ILE A 81 -13.29 5.22 6.30
CA ILE A 81 -13.29 5.58 7.74
C ILE A 81 -14.46 6.48 8.18
N ASN A 82 -15.55 6.58 7.43
CA ASN A 82 -16.67 7.50 7.70
C ASN A 82 -16.27 8.98 7.89
N GLY A 83 -15.12 9.38 7.33
CA GLY A 83 -14.67 10.77 7.28
C GLY A 83 -15.38 11.56 6.18
N LYS A 84 -15.32 12.89 6.23
CA LYS A 84 -15.99 13.76 5.25
C LYS A 84 -15.69 13.36 3.79
N PHE A 85 -14.42 13.07 3.46
CA PHE A 85 -14.05 12.74 2.09
C PHE A 85 -14.48 11.32 1.70
N THR A 86 -14.24 10.33 2.55
CA THR A 86 -14.59 8.93 2.27
C THR A 86 -16.09 8.71 2.21
N SER A 87 -16.90 9.47 2.98
CA SER A 87 -18.36 9.45 2.87
C SER A 87 -18.87 9.97 1.52
N LEU A 88 -18.14 10.91 0.90
CA LEU A 88 -18.46 11.37 -0.46
C LEU A 88 -18.02 10.34 -1.50
N LEU A 89 -16.82 9.74 -1.34
CA LEU A 89 -16.37 8.66 -2.21
C LEU A 89 -17.32 7.46 -2.23
N ALA A 90 -17.96 7.16 -1.09
CA ALA A 90 -18.91 6.04 -0.97
C ALA A 90 -20.17 6.19 -1.85
N ASN A 91 -20.47 7.39 -2.33
CA ASN A 91 -21.60 7.66 -3.23
C ASN A 91 -21.22 7.58 -4.72
N LEU A 92 -19.93 7.48 -5.05
CA LEU A 92 -19.47 7.41 -6.43
C LEU A 92 -19.83 6.04 -7.05
N LYS A 93 -20.05 6.06 -8.36
CA LYS A 93 -20.42 4.90 -9.17
C LYS A 93 -19.45 4.77 -10.35
N VAL A 94 -19.46 3.61 -10.96
CA VAL A 94 -18.80 3.41 -12.25
C VAL A 94 -19.39 4.40 -13.27
N GLY A 95 -18.52 5.10 -13.97
CA GLY A 95 -18.84 6.18 -14.91
C GLY A 95 -18.68 7.59 -14.32
N ASP A 96 -18.62 7.73 -13.00
CA ASP A 96 -18.37 9.04 -12.38
C ASP A 96 -16.94 9.50 -12.60
N GLU A 97 -16.75 10.82 -12.62
CA GLU A 97 -15.44 11.44 -12.76
C GLU A 97 -14.90 11.90 -11.39
N ILE A 98 -13.61 11.77 -11.23
CA ILE A 98 -12.83 12.28 -10.11
C ILE A 98 -11.56 12.93 -10.63
N TYR A 99 -11.04 13.92 -9.93
CA TYR A 99 -9.83 14.63 -10.32
C TYR A 99 -8.64 14.13 -9.54
N VAL A 100 -7.58 13.77 -10.26
CA VAL A 100 -6.35 13.19 -9.71
C VAL A 100 -5.21 14.17 -9.91
N SER A 101 -4.44 14.44 -8.84
CA SER A 101 -3.26 15.27 -8.94
C SER A 101 -2.08 14.51 -9.56
N GLU A 102 -1.09 15.27 -10.05
CA GLU A 102 0.22 14.68 -10.38
C GLU A 102 0.73 13.83 -9.21
N PRO A 103 1.28 12.62 -9.50
CA PRO A 103 1.91 11.76 -8.50
C PRO A 103 3.12 12.43 -7.86
N ARG A 104 3.32 12.16 -6.57
CA ARG A 104 4.45 12.68 -5.79
C ARG A 104 4.80 11.75 -4.64
N GLY A 105 5.88 12.07 -3.94
CA GLY A 105 6.35 11.32 -2.77
C GLY A 105 7.78 10.83 -2.94
N ALA A 106 8.47 10.67 -1.82
CA ALA A 106 9.83 10.16 -1.76
C ALA A 106 9.89 8.64 -1.49
N PHE A 107 8.74 8.04 -1.16
CA PHE A 107 8.62 6.60 -0.95
C PHE A 107 8.53 5.91 -2.31
N THR A 108 9.68 5.74 -2.96
CA THR A 108 9.77 5.17 -4.32
C THR A 108 10.56 3.89 -4.32
N TYR A 109 10.13 2.93 -5.14
CA TYR A 109 10.78 1.65 -5.30
C TYR A 109 11.75 1.65 -6.48
N GLN A 110 12.99 1.28 -6.20
CA GLN A 110 14.06 1.13 -7.20
C GLN A 110 14.66 -0.27 -7.07
N PRO A 111 14.36 -1.18 -8.01
CA PRO A 111 14.68 -2.60 -7.89
C PRO A 111 16.10 -2.97 -8.31
N ASP A 112 17.02 -2.03 -8.38
CA ASP A 112 18.41 -2.21 -8.82
C ASP A 112 19.39 -2.63 -7.71
N SER A 113 18.88 -2.78 -6.47
CA SER A 113 19.70 -3.20 -5.34
C SER A 113 20.09 -4.68 -5.45
N GLN A 114 21.30 -5.03 -5.00
CA GLN A 114 21.76 -6.41 -4.91
C GLN A 114 21.26 -7.13 -3.66
N HIS A 115 20.63 -6.40 -2.75
CA HIS A 115 20.17 -6.90 -1.46
C HIS A 115 18.68 -7.30 -1.51
N SER A 116 18.24 -8.02 -0.50
CA SER A 116 16.84 -8.35 -0.32
C SER A 116 16.00 -7.11 -0.05
N ASP A 117 14.75 -7.12 -0.50
CA ASP A 117 13.77 -6.09 -0.18
C ASP A 117 12.89 -6.59 0.96
N LEU A 118 12.85 -5.83 2.06
CA LEU A 118 12.00 -6.10 3.21
C LEU A 118 10.83 -5.12 3.23
N PHE A 119 9.64 -5.62 2.89
CA PHE A 119 8.40 -4.86 2.86
C PHE A 119 7.62 -5.08 4.16
N LEU A 120 7.35 -4.02 4.90
CA LEU A 120 6.63 -4.06 6.18
C LEU A 120 5.35 -3.22 6.05
N ALA A 121 4.22 -3.89 5.97
CA ALA A 121 2.92 -3.28 5.76
C ALA A 121 2.00 -3.46 6.96
N ALA A 122 1.26 -2.41 7.34
CA ALA A 122 0.18 -2.51 8.32
C ALA A 122 -1.14 -1.96 7.74
N GLY A 123 -2.20 -2.79 7.75
CA GLY A 123 -3.52 -2.43 7.24
C GLY A 123 -3.46 -1.95 5.79
N ILE A 124 -4.07 -0.79 5.52
CA ILE A 124 -4.10 -0.20 4.17
C ILE A 124 -2.71 0.25 3.66
N GLY A 125 -1.69 0.27 4.53
CA GLY A 125 -0.29 0.47 4.12
C GLY A 125 0.25 -0.59 3.16
N ILE A 126 -0.54 -1.61 2.83
CA ILE A 126 -0.24 -2.59 1.78
C ILE A 126 -0.33 -1.97 0.37
N ALA A 127 -1.11 -0.91 0.17
CA ALA A 127 -1.42 -0.36 -1.16
C ALA A 127 -0.18 -0.03 -2.02
N PRO A 128 0.85 0.69 -1.55
CA PRO A 128 2.03 0.98 -2.36
C PRO A 128 2.84 -0.29 -2.71
N PHE A 129 2.76 -1.35 -1.91
CA PHE A 129 3.46 -2.60 -2.20
C PHE A 129 2.79 -3.37 -3.35
N PHE A 130 1.48 -3.26 -3.54
CA PHE A 130 0.84 -3.76 -4.77
C PHE A 130 1.43 -3.09 -6.02
N SER A 131 1.61 -1.77 -5.99
CA SER A 131 2.24 -1.05 -7.11
C SER A 131 3.65 -1.58 -7.40
N MET A 132 4.46 -1.81 -6.36
CA MET A 132 5.83 -2.32 -6.47
C MET A 132 5.85 -3.75 -7.03
N LEU A 133 5.01 -4.65 -6.50
CA LEU A 133 4.95 -6.05 -6.93
C LEU A 133 4.41 -6.20 -8.36
N ARG A 134 3.36 -5.47 -8.71
CA ARG A 134 2.80 -5.41 -10.07
C ARG A 134 3.83 -4.87 -11.08
N PHE A 135 4.60 -3.85 -10.68
CA PHE A 135 5.68 -3.32 -11.51
C PHE A 135 6.76 -4.37 -11.76
N LEU A 136 7.25 -5.04 -10.73
CA LEU A 136 8.25 -6.10 -10.86
C LEU A 136 7.77 -7.20 -11.80
N ARG A 137 6.53 -7.69 -11.61
CA ARG A 137 5.93 -8.72 -12.49
C ARG A 137 5.82 -8.25 -13.93
N SER A 138 5.35 -7.01 -14.16
CA SER A 138 5.20 -6.46 -15.51
C SER A 138 6.52 -6.31 -16.26
N ARG A 139 7.64 -6.27 -15.53
CA ARG A 139 9.00 -6.19 -16.04
C ARG A 139 9.72 -7.54 -16.05
N ASN A 140 9.05 -8.62 -15.62
CA ASN A 140 9.65 -9.95 -15.42
C ASN A 140 10.91 -9.93 -14.53
N LEU A 141 10.92 -9.04 -13.52
CA LEU A 141 12.03 -8.90 -12.58
C LEU A 141 11.81 -9.82 -11.37
N LYS A 142 12.73 -10.75 -11.16
CA LYS A 142 12.75 -11.59 -9.96
C LYS A 142 13.61 -10.96 -8.89
N ARG A 143 13.10 -10.94 -7.65
CA ARG A 143 13.77 -10.33 -6.50
C ARG A 143 13.63 -11.23 -5.27
N ASN A 144 14.54 -11.14 -4.34
CA ASN A 144 14.36 -11.74 -3.02
C ASN A 144 13.59 -10.74 -2.14
N ILE A 145 12.27 -10.93 -2.05
CA ILE A 145 11.37 -10.02 -1.34
C ILE A 145 10.73 -10.76 -0.17
N TYR A 146 10.75 -10.11 0.99
CA TYR A 146 9.98 -10.54 2.16
C TYR A 146 8.90 -9.51 2.43
N LEU A 147 7.63 -9.89 2.38
CA LEU A 147 6.51 -9.02 2.76
C LEU A 147 5.89 -9.51 4.07
N PHE A 148 6.06 -8.71 5.11
CA PHE A 148 5.33 -8.86 6.37
C PHE A 148 4.09 -8.00 6.31
N TYR A 149 2.91 -8.63 6.33
CA TYR A 149 1.63 -7.92 6.27
C TYR A 149 0.87 -8.10 7.58
N SER A 150 0.80 -7.02 8.36
CA SER A 150 0.09 -6.96 9.65
C SER A 150 -1.34 -6.49 9.44
N ILE A 151 -2.28 -7.30 9.89
CA ILE A 151 -3.72 -7.08 9.82
C ILE A 151 -4.35 -7.29 11.19
N LYS A 152 -5.61 -6.89 11.37
CA LYS A 152 -6.33 -7.17 12.61
C LYS A 152 -6.79 -8.61 12.65
N HIS A 153 -7.51 -9.03 11.63
CA HIS A 153 -8.09 -10.38 11.47
C HIS A 153 -7.71 -10.97 10.11
N LYS A 154 -7.79 -12.27 9.94
CA LYS A 154 -7.45 -12.96 8.68
C LYS A 154 -8.32 -12.51 7.50
N GLU A 155 -9.56 -12.12 7.78
CA GLU A 155 -10.53 -11.61 6.81
C GLU A 155 -10.14 -10.24 6.25
N ASP A 156 -9.21 -9.53 6.91
CA ASP A 156 -8.72 -8.22 6.48
C ASP A 156 -7.61 -8.32 5.41
N ILE A 157 -7.22 -9.52 5.01
CA ILE A 157 -6.20 -9.71 3.98
C ILE A 157 -6.75 -9.23 2.63
N VAL A 158 -6.18 -8.15 2.13
CA VAL A 158 -6.52 -7.57 0.83
C VAL A 158 -5.92 -8.41 -0.29
N ASN A 159 -6.73 -8.83 -1.27
CA ASN A 159 -6.28 -9.53 -2.49
C ASN A 159 -5.29 -10.67 -2.23
N SER A 160 -5.60 -11.57 -1.29
CA SER A 160 -4.72 -12.65 -0.86
C SER A 160 -4.23 -13.55 -2.01
N SER A 161 -5.10 -13.87 -2.96
CA SER A 161 -4.74 -14.69 -4.14
C SER A 161 -3.74 -13.98 -5.06
N GLU A 162 -3.88 -12.66 -5.23
CA GLU A 162 -2.92 -11.85 -5.98
C GLU A 162 -1.56 -11.83 -5.27
N LEU A 163 -1.52 -11.60 -3.96
CA LEU A 163 -0.28 -11.62 -3.18
C LEU A 163 0.44 -12.97 -3.27
N GLN A 164 -0.29 -14.08 -3.11
CA GLN A 164 0.28 -15.42 -3.24
C GLN A 164 0.86 -15.67 -4.63
N SER A 165 0.23 -15.15 -5.68
CA SER A 165 0.71 -15.34 -7.05
C SER A 165 2.08 -14.72 -7.31
N TYR A 166 2.57 -13.80 -6.46
CA TYR A 166 3.89 -13.16 -6.62
C TYR A 166 5.08 -14.03 -6.13
N GLU A 167 4.85 -15.25 -5.68
CA GLU A 167 5.92 -16.24 -5.44
C GLU A 167 6.76 -16.46 -6.70
N ASP A 168 6.16 -16.34 -7.88
CA ASP A 168 6.83 -16.48 -9.18
C ASP A 168 7.93 -15.44 -9.43
N ILE A 169 7.83 -14.27 -8.80
CA ILE A 169 8.86 -13.22 -8.84
C ILE A 169 9.75 -13.18 -7.59
N GLY A 170 9.60 -14.15 -6.68
CA GLY A 170 10.45 -14.33 -5.50
C GLY A 170 9.91 -13.69 -4.22
N LEU A 171 8.60 -13.38 -4.15
CA LEU A 171 7.96 -12.93 -2.93
C LEU A 171 7.84 -14.06 -1.92
N LYS A 172 8.28 -13.80 -0.69
CA LYS A 172 8.03 -14.60 0.52
C LYS A 172 7.09 -13.82 1.42
N LEU A 173 5.92 -14.38 1.68
CA LEU A 173 4.81 -13.70 2.32
C LEU A 173 4.63 -14.18 3.76
N VAL A 174 4.62 -13.24 4.69
CA VAL A 174 4.40 -13.49 6.12
C VAL A 174 3.22 -12.65 6.59
N TYR A 175 2.12 -13.31 6.93
CA TYR A 175 0.96 -12.66 7.52
C TYR A 175 1.04 -12.70 9.04
N THR A 176 0.65 -11.60 9.71
CA THR A 176 0.47 -11.58 11.16
C THR A 176 -0.86 -10.92 11.54
N VAL A 177 -1.61 -11.58 12.43
CA VAL A 177 -2.88 -11.08 12.96
C VAL A 177 -2.65 -10.45 14.35
N THR A 178 -3.21 -9.25 14.57
CA THR A 178 -3.03 -8.52 15.84
C THR A 178 -4.22 -8.69 16.79
N ARG A 179 -5.35 -9.19 16.31
CA ARG A 179 -6.57 -9.48 17.07
C ARG A 179 -7.02 -10.90 16.80
N ASP A 180 -6.21 -11.85 17.26
CA ASP A 180 -6.55 -13.27 17.17
C ASP A 180 -7.42 -13.66 18.36
N HIS A 181 -8.61 -14.15 18.08
CA HIS A 181 -9.55 -14.66 19.08
C HIS A 181 -9.38 -16.18 19.30
N GLY A 182 -8.19 -16.73 19.03
CA GLY A 182 -7.88 -18.15 19.23
C GLY A 182 -8.32 -19.04 18.07
N ASP A 183 -8.33 -18.51 16.84
CA ASP A 183 -8.59 -19.32 15.65
C ASP A 183 -7.47 -20.36 15.44
N ASN A 184 -7.79 -21.62 15.75
CA ASN A 184 -6.86 -22.73 15.59
C ASN A 184 -6.49 -23.02 14.12
N ASN A 185 -7.19 -22.44 13.15
CA ASN A 185 -6.92 -22.59 11.72
C ASN A 185 -5.99 -21.50 11.16
N TRP A 186 -5.53 -20.55 12.00
CA TRP A 186 -4.56 -19.55 11.58
C TRP A 186 -3.14 -20.10 11.65
N ASN A 187 -2.48 -20.22 10.49
CA ASN A 187 -1.12 -20.76 10.37
C ASN A 187 -0.04 -19.67 10.24
N GLY A 188 -0.43 -18.38 10.21
CA GLY A 188 0.50 -17.25 10.17
C GLY A 188 0.98 -16.81 11.55
N GLU A 189 1.74 -15.75 11.57
CA GLU A 189 2.25 -15.13 12.80
C GLU A 189 1.12 -14.45 13.61
N ARG A 190 1.37 -14.21 14.89
CA ARG A 190 0.45 -13.52 15.81
C ARG A 190 1.12 -12.34 16.48
N GLY A 191 0.34 -11.28 16.69
CA GLY A 191 0.82 -10.06 17.30
C GLY A 191 1.31 -9.04 16.28
N ARG A 192 1.97 -8.00 16.77
CA ARG A 192 2.56 -6.96 15.92
C ARG A 192 3.86 -7.44 15.31
N ILE A 193 4.18 -6.97 14.11
CA ILE A 193 5.52 -7.14 13.53
C ILE A 193 6.54 -6.59 14.55
N ASN A 194 7.59 -7.35 14.79
CA ASN A 194 8.72 -7.01 15.65
C ASN A 194 10.01 -7.65 15.11
N MET A 195 11.14 -7.27 15.65
CA MET A 195 12.44 -7.75 15.17
C MET A 195 12.63 -9.26 15.32
N GLN A 196 12.05 -9.87 16.38
CA GLN A 196 12.15 -11.33 16.54
C GLN A 196 11.44 -12.05 15.39
N MET A 197 10.23 -11.58 15.02
CA MET A 197 9.47 -12.12 13.88
C MET A 197 10.27 -11.96 12.58
N ILE A 198 10.85 -10.79 12.33
CA ILE A 198 11.66 -10.54 11.13
C ILE A 198 12.85 -11.50 11.08
N LYS A 199 13.62 -11.62 12.17
CA LYS A 199 14.79 -12.50 12.26
C LYS A 199 14.47 -13.98 12.06
N ASN A 200 13.28 -14.43 12.43
CA ASN A 200 12.84 -15.82 12.23
C ASN A 200 12.65 -16.16 10.75
N HIS A 201 12.35 -15.18 9.89
CA HIS A 201 12.05 -15.39 8.48
C HIS A 201 13.14 -14.89 7.53
N VAL A 202 13.99 -13.95 7.96
CA VAL A 202 14.97 -13.26 7.11
C VAL A 202 16.36 -13.44 7.71
N GLU A 203 17.17 -14.31 7.12
CA GLU A 203 18.51 -14.64 7.62
C GLU A 203 19.47 -13.43 7.58
N ASP A 204 19.46 -12.67 6.47
CA ASP A 204 20.33 -11.51 6.27
C ASP A 204 19.53 -10.20 6.17
N PHE A 205 18.75 -9.91 7.23
CA PHE A 205 17.94 -8.69 7.27
C PHE A 205 18.81 -7.42 7.35
N ALA A 206 20.02 -7.52 7.90
CA ALA A 206 20.91 -6.37 8.11
C ALA A 206 21.36 -5.71 6.81
N SER A 207 21.43 -6.46 5.72
CA SER A 207 21.77 -5.95 4.38
C SER A 207 20.57 -5.50 3.56
N SER A 208 19.34 -5.76 4.05
CA SER A 208 18.11 -5.49 3.31
C SER A 208 17.83 -4.00 3.14
N THR A 209 17.18 -3.64 2.02
CA THR A 209 16.49 -2.35 1.92
C THR A 209 15.09 -2.51 2.50
N VAL A 210 14.77 -1.71 3.51
CA VAL A 210 13.49 -1.78 4.21
C VAL A 210 12.52 -0.74 3.67
N TYR A 211 11.36 -1.19 3.24
CA TYR A 211 10.22 -0.36 2.84
C TYR A 211 9.10 -0.55 3.86
N LEU A 212 8.68 0.53 4.49
CA LEU A 212 7.77 0.50 5.63
C LEU A 212 6.60 1.45 5.39
N CYS A 213 5.37 0.93 5.37
CA CYS A 213 4.17 1.73 5.18
C CYS A 213 3.07 1.34 6.17
N GLY A 214 2.50 2.35 6.85
CA GLY A 214 1.45 2.15 7.83
C GLY A 214 1.18 3.37 8.69
N GLY A 215 0.38 3.19 9.75
CA GLY A 215 0.06 4.25 10.69
C GLY A 215 1.27 4.73 11.49
N ILE A 216 1.21 5.97 11.98
CA ILE A 216 2.30 6.67 12.66
C ILE A 216 2.98 5.82 13.74
N LYS A 217 2.17 5.22 14.62
CA LYS A 217 2.72 4.43 15.74
C LYS A 217 3.47 3.20 15.24
N PHE A 218 2.92 2.47 14.27
CA PHE A 218 3.55 1.30 13.67
C PHE A 218 4.90 1.66 13.06
N VAL A 219 4.94 2.72 12.25
CA VAL A 219 6.19 3.13 11.58
C VAL A 219 7.24 3.58 12.58
N LYS A 220 6.86 4.36 13.62
CA LYS A 220 7.81 4.82 14.65
C LYS A 220 8.39 3.65 15.43
N ASP A 221 7.53 2.77 15.95
CA ASP A 221 7.95 1.62 16.77
C ASP A 221 8.95 0.74 15.98
N ILE A 222 8.62 0.38 14.73
CA ILE A 222 9.49 -0.46 13.89
C ILE A 222 10.80 0.22 13.50
N VAL A 223 10.79 1.52 13.19
CA VAL A 223 12.02 2.26 12.86
C VAL A 223 12.97 2.29 14.05
N GLU A 224 12.46 2.46 15.27
CA GLU A 224 13.28 2.41 16.49
C GLU A 224 13.90 1.02 16.68
N GLU A 225 13.12 -0.05 16.51
CA GLU A 225 13.62 -1.41 16.60
C GLU A 225 14.68 -1.71 15.53
N LEU A 226 14.43 -1.35 14.25
CA LEU A 226 15.38 -1.53 13.15
C LEU A 226 16.72 -0.84 13.43
N LYS A 227 16.68 0.41 13.90
CA LYS A 227 17.89 1.17 14.26
C LYS A 227 18.64 0.56 15.43
N SER A 228 17.95 0.04 16.44
CA SER A 228 18.58 -0.65 17.57
C SER A 228 19.33 -1.93 17.15
N GLU A 229 18.92 -2.52 16.02
CA GLU A 229 19.57 -3.69 15.42
C GLU A 229 20.64 -3.32 14.37
N GLY A 230 20.99 -2.04 14.25
CA GLY A 230 22.05 -1.56 13.39
C GLY A 230 21.66 -1.26 11.93
N ILE A 231 20.38 -1.32 11.58
CA ILE A 231 19.90 -0.89 10.25
C ILE A 231 20.07 0.62 10.15
N LYS A 232 20.74 1.07 9.11
CA LYS A 232 21.01 2.48 8.88
C LYS A 232 19.76 3.21 8.32
N ASP A 233 19.65 4.50 8.62
CA ASP A 233 18.48 5.30 8.19
C ASP A 233 18.34 5.37 6.66
N GLU A 234 19.45 5.34 5.92
CA GLU A 234 19.47 5.31 4.46
C GLU A 234 18.87 4.03 3.86
N GLN A 235 18.89 2.91 4.61
CA GLN A 235 18.27 1.64 4.21
C GLN A 235 16.76 1.64 4.44
N ILE A 236 16.23 2.57 5.24
CA ILE A 236 14.82 2.61 5.65
C ILE A 236 14.06 3.64 4.82
N LYS A 237 13.23 3.15 3.90
CA LYS A 237 12.25 3.95 3.15
C LYS A 237 10.91 3.83 3.87
N ARG A 238 10.27 4.95 4.16
CA ARG A 238 9.03 4.96 4.98
C ARG A 238 7.98 5.89 4.39
N ASP A 239 6.75 5.43 4.44
CA ASP A 239 5.54 6.21 4.17
C ASP A 239 4.61 6.12 5.39
N ILE A 240 4.12 7.26 5.83
CA ILE A 240 3.39 7.38 7.10
C ILE A 240 2.05 8.03 6.81
N TRP A 241 0.98 7.39 7.25
CA TRP A 241 -0.37 7.94 7.16
C TRP A 241 -1.07 7.93 8.52
N GLY A 242 -2.07 8.82 8.66
CA GLY A 242 -2.81 9.05 9.90
C GLY A 242 -2.37 10.35 10.59
N GLU A 243 -3.27 10.89 11.41
CA GLU A 243 -3.05 12.04 12.30
C GLU A 243 -2.47 11.60 13.64
#